data_62cc8e2ffb63af88736e43e076a5ac1d
#
_entry.id   62cc8e2ffb63af88736e43e076a5ac1d
#
_cell.length_a   1.000
_cell.length_b   1.000
_cell.length_c   1.000
_cell.angle_alpha   90.00
_cell.angle_beta   90.00
_cell.angle_gamma   90.00
#
_symmetry.space_group_name_H-M   'P 1'
#
loop_
_entity.id
_entity.type
_entity.pdbx_description
1 polymer ?
#
loop_
_entity_poly.entity_id
_entity_poly.type
_entity_poly.pdbx_seq_one_letter_code
_entity_poly.pdbx_strand_id
1 'polypeptide(L)'
;PLGYDPDTDPEDDRDSVDGGDGNDTINTGDDRDTITGGAGEDVINSGIDDDIVDGGIDDDRIVGGEGNDSILGGAGNDTIFAGNDPDLIPDLVNITDEDTGGVSPDRNPDNGQDTVNGGAGDDVIYGADDDDVLSGGSGNDYIDGEIDDDIISGNTGDDTLLGGQGDDSVSGGQGDDEIDGGAGDDTLRGNRDNDTLMGGDGDDVLDGGGEDDALSGGAGDDDMMGGQGDDLLDGGAGADTMTGGAGQDTFVNVNAGDVVDGGSGPIDDDTLDLRGSTEPGGSFSITYTSADQEDGIVNYLDEDGNDAGQLVFEEIENIIPCFTPGTLIATPTGERRVEELEVGDRVITRDNGIQAIRWVGQRDMSAAEFEKAAHLKPVLIRQGALGNDLPERDMMVSPNHRVLVANDKTALYFEDREVLVAAKHLTGLEGVDIVDVSSTTYVHIMFDRHEVILSDGTWTESFQPGDMSLAGIGNAQRQEILELFPELATQDGIDAYASARRSLKKHEAKLLTE
;
A
#
# COMPACT_ATOMS: atom_id res chain seq x y z
N PRO A 1 47.64 -19.26 6.18
CA PRO A 1 47.21 -19.58 4.85
C PRO A 1 47.17 -21.09 4.77
N LEU A 2 46.02 -21.69 4.96
CA LEU A 2 45.72 -23.03 4.53
C LEU A 2 45.62 -22.90 3.02
N GLY A 3 46.67 -23.37 2.28
CA GLY A 3 46.63 -23.42 0.83
C GLY A 3 45.70 -24.57 0.49
N TYR A 4 44.49 -24.26 0.12
CA TYR A 4 43.71 -25.15 -0.71
C TYR A 4 44.43 -25.22 -2.05
N ASP A 5 44.91 -26.38 -2.38
CA ASP A 5 45.40 -26.74 -3.71
C ASP A 5 44.11 -27.22 -4.42
N PRO A 6 43.53 -26.51 -5.35
CA PRO A 6 42.29 -26.97 -5.98
C PRO A 6 42.56 -28.30 -6.61
N ASP A 7 41.85 -29.33 -6.13
CA ASP A 7 41.87 -30.62 -6.77
C ASP A 7 41.37 -30.44 -8.21
N THR A 8 41.91 -31.23 -9.11
CA THR A 8 41.59 -31.16 -10.52
C THR A 8 40.70 -32.31 -10.98
N ASP A 9 40.22 -33.15 -10.07
CA ASP A 9 39.38 -34.32 -10.35
C ASP A 9 38.22 -34.42 -9.32
N PRO A 10 37.09 -33.71 -9.53
CA PRO A 10 35.98 -33.64 -8.56
C PRO A 10 35.23 -34.95 -8.34
N GLU A 11 35.85 -36.09 -8.49
CA GLU A 11 35.21 -37.40 -8.33
C GLU A 11 36.06 -38.43 -7.60
N ASP A 12 37.22 -38.10 -6.99
CA ASP A 12 38.12 -39.11 -6.45
C ASP A 12 38.02 -39.34 -4.91
N ASP A 13 37.44 -38.38 -4.13
CA ASP A 13 37.28 -38.51 -2.68
C ASP A 13 35.81 -38.28 -2.19
N ARG A 14 34.80 -38.58 -3.01
CA ARG A 14 33.36 -38.44 -2.66
C ARG A 14 33.00 -39.16 -1.37
N ASP A 15 32.50 -38.43 -0.41
CA ASP A 15 32.06 -38.95 0.86
C ASP A 15 30.54 -39.24 0.89
N SER A 16 30.14 -40.17 1.72
CA SER A 16 28.74 -40.38 2.08
C SER A 16 28.67 -40.56 3.59
N VAL A 17 28.17 -39.49 4.23
CA VAL A 17 28.15 -39.36 5.68
C VAL A 17 26.74 -39.45 6.20
N ASP A 18 26.52 -40.18 7.30
CA ASP A 18 25.28 -40.28 8.06
C ASP A 18 25.65 -40.06 9.53
N GLY A 19 25.27 -38.90 10.10
CA GLY A 19 25.52 -38.56 11.50
C GLY A 19 24.72 -39.46 12.45
N GLY A 20 23.45 -39.65 12.17
CA GLY A 20 22.57 -40.59 12.88
C GLY A 20 21.76 -39.93 13.99
N ASP A 21 21.87 -40.45 15.23
CA ASP A 21 21.17 -39.88 16.39
C ASP A 21 22.13 -39.03 17.23
N GLY A 22 21.79 -37.81 17.55
CA GLY A 22 22.54 -36.93 18.48
C GLY A 22 23.13 -35.74 17.73
N ASN A 23 23.66 -34.75 18.46
CA ASN A 23 24.22 -33.54 17.88
C ASN A 23 25.58 -33.82 17.26
N ASP A 24 25.66 -33.92 15.97
CA ASP A 24 26.85 -34.27 15.22
C ASP A 24 27.58 -33.01 14.69
N THR A 25 28.83 -33.19 14.28
CA THR A 25 29.59 -32.14 13.58
C THR A 25 30.26 -32.79 12.39
N ILE A 26 29.80 -32.43 11.21
CA ILE A 26 30.20 -33.03 9.94
C ILE A 26 30.94 -31.98 9.11
N ASN A 27 32.07 -32.39 8.52
CA ASN A 27 32.81 -31.56 7.56
C ASN A 27 33.45 -32.51 6.55
N THR A 28 33.05 -32.40 5.30
CA THR A 28 33.48 -33.32 4.24
C THR A 28 34.62 -32.76 3.39
N GLY A 29 34.60 -31.50 3.02
CA GLY A 29 35.80 -30.79 2.53
C GLY A 29 35.79 -30.43 1.07
N ASP A 30 36.24 -31.27 0.17
CA ASP A 30 36.20 -31.09 -1.28
C ASP A 30 35.62 -32.35 -1.96
N ASP A 31 35.25 -32.25 -3.23
CA ASP A 31 34.45 -33.23 -3.99
C ASP A 31 32.96 -33.29 -3.62
N ARG A 32 32.19 -33.90 -4.53
CA ARG A 32 30.72 -34.03 -4.43
C ARG A 32 30.26 -35.00 -3.37
N ASP A 33 29.81 -34.54 -2.26
CA ASP A 33 29.43 -35.31 -1.11
C ASP A 33 27.92 -35.58 -0.98
N THR A 34 27.55 -36.53 -0.16
CA THR A 34 26.17 -36.76 0.23
C THR A 34 26.12 -36.91 1.74
N ILE A 35 25.46 -35.97 2.39
CA ILE A 35 25.47 -35.82 3.84
C ILE A 35 24.05 -35.90 4.37
N THR A 36 23.89 -36.64 5.48
CA THR A 36 22.65 -36.61 6.28
C THR A 36 23.06 -36.37 7.73
N GLY A 37 22.55 -35.32 8.37
CA GLY A 37 22.74 -35.05 9.80
C GLY A 37 22.03 -36.08 10.62
N GLY A 38 20.72 -36.14 10.51
CA GLY A 38 19.92 -37.20 11.12
C GLY A 38 18.93 -36.71 12.16
N ALA A 39 19.14 -36.97 13.42
CA ALA A 39 18.29 -36.49 14.49
C ALA A 39 19.12 -35.83 15.60
N GLY A 40 18.84 -34.60 15.93
CA GLY A 40 19.59 -33.76 16.87
C GLY A 40 20.05 -32.50 16.19
N GLU A 41 20.48 -31.52 16.96
CA GLU A 41 20.97 -30.23 16.45
C GLU A 41 22.37 -30.45 15.83
N ASP A 42 22.46 -30.59 14.52
CA ASP A 42 23.68 -30.91 13.80
C ASP A 42 24.37 -29.63 13.27
N VAL A 43 25.66 -29.73 13.05
CA VAL A 43 26.48 -28.72 12.40
C VAL A 43 27.16 -29.32 11.21
N ILE A 44 26.77 -28.92 10.01
CA ILE A 44 27.22 -29.48 8.74
C ILE A 44 27.94 -28.40 7.94
N ASN A 45 29.09 -28.75 7.36
CA ASN A 45 29.79 -27.96 6.36
C ASN A 45 30.22 -28.93 5.26
N SER A 46 29.61 -28.83 4.09
CA SER A 46 29.90 -29.67 2.94
C SER A 46 31.18 -29.26 2.23
N GLY A 47 31.36 -28.00 1.90
CA GLY A 47 32.68 -27.48 1.59
C GLY A 47 32.88 -26.92 0.19
N ILE A 48 33.37 -27.70 -0.76
CA ILE A 48 33.65 -27.29 -2.13
C ILE A 48 33.10 -28.34 -3.09
N ASP A 49 32.65 -27.93 -4.29
CA ASP A 49 31.94 -28.72 -5.30
C ASP A 49 30.45 -29.01 -4.94
N ASP A 50 29.67 -29.49 -5.92
CA ASP A 50 28.22 -29.66 -5.86
C ASP A 50 27.78 -30.74 -4.87
N ASP A 51 27.29 -30.40 -3.69
CA ASP A 51 26.94 -31.29 -2.60
C ASP A 51 25.43 -31.60 -2.49
N ILE A 52 25.10 -32.65 -1.75
CA ILE A 52 23.72 -32.97 -1.36
C ILE A 52 23.68 -33.10 0.16
N VAL A 53 22.94 -32.21 0.81
CA VAL A 53 22.84 -32.14 2.27
C VAL A 53 21.39 -32.30 2.72
N ASP A 54 21.16 -33.10 3.76
CA ASP A 54 19.90 -33.26 4.48
C ASP A 54 20.20 -33.13 5.98
N GLY A 55 19.78 -31.98 6.60
CA GLY A 55 19.93 -31.72 8.03
C GLY A 55 19.21 -32.77 8.86
N GLY A 56 17.90 -32.89 8.62
CA GLY A 56 17.10 -33.97 9.17
C GLY A 56 16.01 -33.54 10.14
N ILE A 57 16.19 -33.76 11.43
CA ILE A 57 15.22 -33.45 12.48
C ILE A 57 15.91 -32.66 13.59
N ASP A 58 15.17 -31.70 14.18
CA ASP A 58 15.65 -30.73 15.16
C ASP A 58 16.43 -29.59 14.47
N ASP A 59 16.87 -28.57 15.23
CA ASP A 59 17.39 -27.30 14.71
C ASP A 59 18.84 -27.46 14.21
N ASP A 60 19.05 -27.43 12.91
CA ASP A 60 20.34 -27.69 12.28
C ASP A 60 21.04 -26.38 11.84
N ARG A 61 22.36 -26.46 11.69
CA ARG A 61 23.18 -25.42 11.08
C ARG A 61 23.95 -26.00 9.91
N ILE A 62 23.67 -25.53 8.71
CA ILE A 62 24.22 -26.06 7.46
C ILE A 62 24.96 -24.93 6.73
N VAL A 63 26.11 -25.29 6.19
CA VAL A 63 26.92 -24.47 5.28
C VAL A 63 27.22 -25.33 4.05
N GLY A 64 26.72 -24.92 2.88
CA GLY A 64 27.01 -25.52 1.58
C GLY A 64 28.44 -25.24 1.20
N GLY A 65 28.77 -24.03 0.87
CA GLY A 65 30.15 -23.62 0.59
C GLY A 65 30.33 -23.16 -0.83
N GLU A 66 31.29 -23.72 -1.58
CA GLU A 66 31.50 -23.40 -2.99
C GLU A 66 30.98 -24.53 -3.88
N GLY A 67 30.13 -24.27 -4.82
CA GLY A 67 29.54 -25.27 -5.73
C GLY A 67 28.04 -25.15 -5.78
N ASN A 68 27.40 -25.83 -6.72
CA ASN A 68 25.92 -25.81 -6.84
C ASN A 68 25.33 -26.86 -5.92
N ASP A 69 24.93 -26.46 -4.72
CA ASP A 69 24.52 -27.36 -3.67
C ASP A 69 23.01 -27.66 -3.69
N SER A 70 22.64 -28.78 -3.13
CA SER A 70 21.22 -29.11 -2.90
C SER A 70 21.02 -29.37 -1.41
N ILE A 71 20.42 -28.41 -0.71
CA ILE A 71 20.32 -28.42 0.73
C ILE A 71 18.86 -28.55 1.17
N LEU A 72 18.62 -29.46 2.09
CA LEU A 72 17.35 -29.58 2.83
C LEU A 72 17.65 -29.41 4.32
N GLY A 73 17.04 -28.39 4.97
CA GLY A 73 17.09 -28.25 6.43
C GLY A 73 16.37 -29.39 7.10
N GLY A 74 15.08 -29.52 6.84
CA GLY A 74 14.30 -30.67 7.28
C GLY A 74 13.15 -30.33 8.19
N ALA A 75 13.23 -30.68 9.45
CA ALA A 75 12.22 -30.36 10.45
C ALA A 75 12.88 -29.80 11.71
N GLY A 76 12.62 -28.58 12.04
CA GLY A 76 13.25 -27.81 13.09
C GLY A 76 13.38 -26.37 12.61
N ASN A 77 13.97 -25.52 13.40
CA ASN A 77 14.28 -24.14 12.99
C ASN A 77 15.76 -24.13 12.54
N ASP A 78 15.95 -24.24 11.25
CA ASP A 78 17.25 -24.43 10.67
C ASP A 78 17.94 -23.09 10.35
N THR A 79 19.27 -23.11 10.30
CA THR A 79 20.07 -21.98 9.82
C THR A 79 20.94 -22.44 8.68
N ILE A 80 20.69 -21.98 7.48
CA ILE A 80 21.33 -22.45 6.26
C ILE A 80 22.06 -21.28 5.60
N PHE A 81 23.30 -21.48 5.25
CA PHE A 81 24.12 -20.66 4.39
C PHE A 81 24.38 -21.50 3.14
N ALA A 82 23.82 -21.12 2.01
CA ALA A 82 24.06 -21.83 0.77
C ALA A 82 25.54 -21.72 0.39
N GLY A 83 26.05 -20.50 0.35
CA GLY A 83 27.48 -20.26 0.24
C GLY A 83 28.26 -20.36 1.57
N ASN A 84 29.23 -19.52 1.73
CA ASN A 84 30.13 -19.54 2.89
C ASN A 84 29.57 -18.79 4.11
N ASP A 85 29.70 -19.34 5.30
CA ASP A 85 29.34 -18.72 6.57
C ASP A 85 30.25 -17.51 6.89
N PRO A 86 29.70 -16.26 6.88
CA PRO A 86 30.49 -15.04 7.11
C PRO A 86 31.11 -14.97 8.51
N ASP A 87 30.60 -15.71 9.51
CA ASP A 87 31.17 -15.77 10.87
C ASP A 87 32.37 -16.67 10.95
N LEU A 88 32.47 -17.67 10.09
CA LEU A 88 33.56 -18.67 10.06
C LEU A 88 34.68 -18.27 9.11
N ILE A 89 34.37 -17.65 8.00
CA ILE A 89 35.33 -17.18 6.99
C ILE A 89 35.04 -15.69 6.74
N PRO A 90 35.68 -14.74 7.46
CA PRO A 90 35.45 -13.33 7.19
C PRO A 90 35.87 -13.02 5.76
N ASP A 91 34.90 -12.87 4.90
CA ASP A 91 34.90 -12.13 3.66
C ASP A 91 36.20 -12.18 2.84
N LEU A 92 36.51 -13.34 2.32
CA LEU A 92 37.55 -13.49 1.29
C LEU A 92 36.96 -13.95 -0.04
N VAL A 93 35.68 -14.22 -0.12
CA VAL A 93 35.02 -14.80 -1.30
C VAL A 93 33.68 -14.22 -1.64
N ASN A 94 33.19 -13.21 -0.93
CA ASN A 94 32.10 -12.40 -1.46
C ASN A 94 32.69 -11.54 -2.59
N ILE A 95 32.94 -12.20 -3.71
CA ILE A 95 33.37 -11.53 -4.94
C ILE A 95 32.08 -11.14 -5.62
N THR A 96 31.62 -9.92 -5.31
CA THR A 96 30.57 -9.27 -6.10
C THR A 96 30.83 -9.52 -7.57
N ASP A 97 29.87 -10.13 -8.20
CA ASP A 97 29.81 -10.37 -9.62
C ASP A 97 29.96 -9.07 -10.45
N GLU A 98 29.88 -9.22 -11.75
CA GLU A 98 30.20 -8.21 -12.78
C GLU A 98 29.47 -6.87 -12.62
N ASP A 99 28.37 -6.78 -11.87
CA ASP A 99 27.45 -5.64 -11.96
C ASP A 99 27.66 -4.53 -10.94
N THR A 100 28.39 -4.72 -9.86
CA THR A 100 28.63 -3.66 -8.86
C THR A 100 29.83 -2.75 -9.10
N GLY A 101 30.39 -2.75 -10.31
CA GLY A 101 31.23 -1.67 -10.83
C GLY A 101 32.56 -1.39 -10.12
N GLY A 102 33.28 -2.38 -9.62
CA GLY A 102 34.58 -2.09 -9.02
C GLY A 102 35.49 -3.22 -8.57
N VAL A 103 35.05 -4.44 -8.61
CA VAL A 103 35.86 -5.62 -8.24
C VAL A 103 36.08 -6.49 -9.48
N SER A 104 37.08 -7.34 -9.47
CA SER A 104 37.37 -8.21 -10.61
C SER A 104 36.20 -9.16 -10.80
N PRO A 105 35.69 -9.34 -12.03
CA PRO A 105 34.61 -10.27 -12.28
C PRO A 105 35.00 -11.65 -11.76
N ASP A 106 34.02 -12.33 -11.19
CA ASP A 106 34.16 -13.73 -10.88
C ASP A 106 34.66 -14.49 -12.13
N ARG A 107 35.49 -15.49 -11.92
CA ARG A 107 36.04 -16.27 -13.02
C ARG A 107 35.16 -17.44 -13.43
N ASN A 108 34.13 -17.70 -12.64
CA ASN A 108 33.18 -18.78 -12.78
C ASN A 108 31.78 -18.33 -12.37
N PRO A 109 31.08 -17.54 -13.18
CA PRO A 109 29.78 -16.95 -12.82
C PRO A 109 28.62 -17.95 -12.67
N ASP A 110 28.87 -19.23 -12.55
CA ASP A 110 27.85 -20.28 -12.47
C ASP A 110 28.23 -21.35 -11.43
N ASN A 111 28.98 -21.03 -10.37
CA ASN A 111 29.50 -22.03 -9.43
C ASN A 111 28.96 -21.95 -8.00
N GLY A 112 27.99 -21.11 -7.74
CA GLY A 112 27.30 -20.99 -6.48
C GLY A 112 25.78 -21.15 -6.58
N GLN A 113 25.24 -21.60 -7.72
CA GLN A 113 23.80 -21.76 -7.92
C GLN A 113 23.21 -22.87 -7.09
N ASP A 114 22.65 -22.52 -5.95
CA ASP A 114 22.18 -23.44 -4.94
C ASP A 114 20.69 -23.75 -5.02
N THR A 115 20.28 -24.86 -4.46
CA THR A 115 18.86 -25.17 -4.25
C THR A 115 18.63 -25.52 -2.79
N VAL A 116 18.00 -24.61 -2.06
CA VAL A 116 17.77 -24.71 -0.62
C VAL A 116 16.30 -24.86 -0.31
N ASN A 117 15.99 -25.74 0.65
CA ASN A 117 14.66 -25.86 1.23
C ASN A 117 14.79 -25.97 2.77
N GLY A 118 14.33 -24.98 3.52
CA GLY A 118 14.30 -24.99 4.98
C GLY A 118 13.50 -26.19 5.50
N GLY A 119 12.24 -26.27 5.11
CA GLY A 119 11.40 -27.43 5.40
C GLY A 119 10.25 -27.12 6.36
N ALA A 120 10.37 -27.46 7.61
CA ALA A 120 9.32 -27.23 8.59
C ALA A 120 9.89 -26.70 9.90
N GLY A 121 9.52 -25.52 10.28
CA GLY A 121 10.01 -24.75 11.41
C GLY A 121 10.18 -23.31 10.97
N ASP A 122 10.67 -22.46 11.84
CA ASP A 122 11.01 -21.08 11.51
C ASP A 122 12.49 -21.05 11.11
N ASP A 123 12.75 -21.04 9.81
CA ASP A 123 14.09 -21.23 9.25
C ASP A 123 14.77 -19.89 8.92
N VAL A 124 16.10 -19.90 8.81
CA VAL A 124 16.92 -18.74 8.39
C VAL A 124 17.84 -19.20 7.26
N ILE A 125 17.67 -18.61 6.07
CA ILE A 125 18.37 -19.01 4.84
C ILE A 125 19.08 -17.79 4.25
N TYR A 126 20.33 -17.98 3.83
CA TYR A 126 21.14 -17.02 3.09
C TYR A 126 21.63 -17.65 1.79
N GLY A 127 21.36 -17.02 0.64
CA GLY A 127 21.79 -17.45 -0.69
C GLY A 127 23.30 -17.28 -0.88
N ALA A 128 23.78 -16.11 -0.81
CA ALA A 128 25.13 -15.59 -0.92
C ALA A 128 25.41 -14.94 -2.28
N ASP A 129 26.02 -15.60 -3.24
CA ASP A 129 26.26 -15.09 -4.60
C ASP A 129 25.83 -16.15 -5.64
N ASP A 130 25.61 -15.74 -6.88
CA ASP A 130 25.00 -16.51 -7.98
C ASP A 130 23.47 -16.73 -7.84
N ASP A 131 22.82 -17.12 -8.94
CA ASP A 131 21.35 -17.27 -9.05
C ASP A 131 20.82 -18.48 -8.26
N ASP A 132 20.20 -18.27 -7.12
CA ASP A 132 19.73 -19.31 -6.22
C ASP A 132 18.24 -19.66 -6.34
N VAL A 133 17.87 -20.83 -5.84
CA VAL A 133 16.48 -21.24 -5.64
C VAL A 133 16.24 -21.56 -4.17
N LEU A 134 15.61 -20.64 -3.46
CA LEU A 134 15.45 -20.67 -2.02
C LEU A 134 13.98 -20.86 -1.63
N SER A 135 13.70 -21.74 -0.68
CA SER A 135 12.36 -22.06 -0.21
C SER A 135 12.35 -22.20 1.32
N GLY A 136 11.54 -21.39 2.03
CA GLY A 136 11.37 -21.52 3.47
C GLY A 136 10.64 -22.79 3.84
N GLY A 137 9.40 -22.93 3.40
CA GLY A 137 8.61 -24.14 3.62
C GLY A 137 7.40 -23.92 4.49
N SER A 138 7.43 -24.33 5.73
CA SER A 138 6.34 -24.06 6.66
C SER A 138 6.86 -23.56 7.99
N GLY A 139 6.38 -22.47 8.45
CA GLY A 139 6.83 -21.69 9.59
C GLY A 139 7.05 -20.27 9.18
N ASN A 140 7.50 -19.42 10.08
CA ASN A 140 7.79 -18.03 9.78
C ASN A 140 9.28 -17.92 9.45
N ASP A 141 9.58 -17.87 8.16
CA ASP A 141 10.94 -18.00 7.65
C ASP A 141 11.58 -16.63 7.39
N TYR A 142 12.90 -16.57 7.48
CA TYR A 142 13.71 -15.45 7.02
C TYR A 142 14.60 -15.94 5.88
N ILE A 143 14.48 -15.33 4.71
CA ILE A 143 15.29 -15.65 3.54
C ILE A 143 15.91 -14.37 2.99
N ASP A 144 17.21 -14.43 2.67
CA ASP A 144 17.99 -13.36 2.08
C ASP A 144 18.77 -13.95 0.89
N GLY A 145 18.40 -13.54 -0.34
CA GLY A 145 19.08 -13.99 -1.57
C GLY A 145 20.48 -13.44 -1.64
N GLU A 146 20.68 -12.21 -1.21
CA GLU A 146 21.93 -11.44 -1.17
C GLU A 146 22.32 -10.87 -2.54
N ILE A 147 22.97 -11.59 -3.43
CA ILE A 147 23.51 -11.08 -4.71
C ILE A 147 23.12 -12.00 -5.86
N ASP A 148 22.83 -11.40 -7.03
CA ASP A 148 22.42 -12.01 -8.29
C ASP A 148 20.93 -12.40 -8.36
N ASP A 149 20.46 -12.96 -9.48
CA ASP A 149 19.05 -13.12 -9.82
C ASP A 149 18.41 -14.34 -9.13
N ASP A 150 17.75 -14.15 -7.98
CA ASP A 150 17.25 -15.22 -7.14
C ASP A 150 15.77 -15.60 -7.37
N ILE A 151 15.43 -16.82 -7.04
CA ILE A 151 14.05 -17.32 -6.95
C ILE A 151 13.74 -17.70 -5.50
N ILE A 152 12.94 -16.89 -4.82
CA ILE A 152 12.62 -17.03 -3.40
C ILE A 152 11.15 -17.36 -3.19
N SER A 153 10.84 -18.29 -2.28
CA SER A 153 9.48 -18.65 -1.88
C SER A 153 9.38 -18.89 -0.37
N GLY A 154 8.57 -18.08 0.34
CA GLY A 154 8.24 -18.30 1.75
C GLY A 154 7.37 -19.53 1.94
N ASN A 155 6.32 -19.70 1.17
CA ASN A 155 5.28 -20.73 1.16
C ASN A 155 4.21 -20.57 2.24
N THR A 156 4.38 -21.02 3.47
CA THR A 156 3.36 -20.91 4.52
C THR A 156 3.91 -20.42 5.84
N GLY A 157 3.40 -19.33 6.32
CA GLY A 157 3.81 -18.63 7.54
C GLY A 157 3.86 -17.16 7.26
N ASP A 158 4.14 -16.36 8.28
CA ASP A 158 4.40 -14.94 8.11
C ASP A 158 5.91 -14.78 7.87
N ASP A 159 6.31 -14.66 6.61
CA ASP A 159 7.70 -14.77 6.17
C ASP A 159 8.34 -13.38 5.98
N THR A 160 9.66 -13.30 6.07
CA THR A 160 10.48 -12.13 5.73
C THR A 160 11.45 -12.50 4.63
N LEU A 161 11.26 -11.92 3.44
CA LEU A 161 11.95 -12.30 2.22
C LEU A 161 12.68 -11.10 1.64
N LEU A 162 13.96 -11.22 1.42
CA LEU A 162 14.82 -10.21 0.80
C LEU A 162 15.40 -10.79 -0.49
N GLY A 163 15.16 -10.13 -1.64
CA GLY A 163 15.82 -10.44 -2.91
C GLY A 163 17.30 -10.10 -2.80
N GLY A 164 17.58 -8.82 -2.75
CA GLY A 164 18.94 -8.33 -2.54
C GLY A 164 19.46 -7.46 -3.66
N GLN A 165 20.46 -7.91 -4.39
CA GLN A 165 20.95 -7.28 -5.62
C GLN A 165 20.77 -8.27 -6.76
N GLY A 166 20.07 -7.94 -7.80
CA GLY A 166 19.77 -8.80 -8.93
C GLY A 166 18.34 -8.60 -9.39
N ASP A 167 17.94 -9.22 -10.48
CA ASP A 167 16.56 -9.19 -10.96
C ASP A 167 15.79 -10.37 -10.34
N ASP A 168 15.25 -10.18 -9.13
CA ASP A 168 14.74 -11.24 -8.27
C ASP A 168 13.28 -11.67 -8.55
N SER A 169 12.94 -12.91 -8.25
CA SER A 169 11.57 -13.42 -8.29
C SER A 169 11.14 -13.95 -6.93
N VAL A 170 10.40 -13.14 -6.16
CA VAL A 170 10.04 -13.43 -4.77
C VAL A 170 8.55 -13.69 -4.64
N SER A 171 8.17 -14.71 -3.87
CA SER A 171 6.78 -15.09 -3.59
C SER A 171 6.59 -15.40 -2.10
N GLY A 172 5.76 -14.63 -1.40
CA GLY A 172 5.39 -14.85 0.01
C GLY A 172 4.64 -16.16 0.19
N GLY A 173 3.36 -16.18 -0.15
CA GLY A 173 2.59 -17.44 -0.16
C GLY A 173 1.30 -17.41 0.64
N GLN A 174 1.24 -17.94 1.81
CA GLN A 174 0.14 -17.86 2.78
C GLN A 174 0.70 -17.32 4.09
N GLY A 175 0.08 -16.29 4.62
CA GLY A 175 0.49 -15.56 5.80
C GLY A 175 0.72 -14.09 5.47
N ASP A 176 0.87 -13.27 6.50
CA ASP A 176 1.15 -11.84 6.34
C ASP A 176 2.67 -11.66 6.12
N ASP A 177 3.10 -11.55 4.84
CA ASP A 177 4.50 -11.58 4.44
C ASP A 177 5.12 -10.18 4.33
N GLU A 178 6.42 -10.05 4.62
CA GLU A 178 7.24 -8.86 4.37
C GLU A 178 8.28 -9.16 3.30
N ILE A 179 8.16 -8.52 2.11
CA ILE A 179 8.99 -8.77 0.93
C ILE A 179 9.71 -7.48 0.52
N ASP A 180 11.03 -7.56 0.33
CA ASP A 180 11.87 -6.47 -0.19
C ASP A 180 12.68 -7.01 -1.38
N GLY A 181 12.42 -6.49 -2.61
CA GLY A 181 13.15 -6.86 -3.81
C GLY A 181 14.60 -6.40 -3.72
N GLY A 182 14.78 -5.10 -3.46
CA GLY A 182 16.10 -4.54 -3.23
C GLY A 182 16.63 -3.70 -4.38
N ALA A 183 17.53 -4.21 -5.17
CA ALA A 183 18.10 -3.48 -6.29
C ALA A 183 18.19 -4.37 -7.54
N GLY A 184 17.51 -4.02 -8.59
CA GLY A 184 17.32 -4.73 -9.84
C GLY A 184 15.89 -4.64 -10.30
N ASP A 185 15.53 -5.21 -11.43
CA ASP A 185 14.15 -5.20 -11.94
C ASP A 185 13.39 -6.42 -11.38
N ASP A 186 12.75 -6.27 -10.20
CA ASP A 186 12.22 -7.36 -9.41
C ASP A 186 10.79 -7.79 -9.76
N THR A 187 10.43 -9.03 -9.44
CA THR A 187 9.06 -9.54 -9.53
C THR A 187 8.60 -10.10 -8.18
N LEU A 188 7.72 -9.36 -7.49
CA LEU A 188 7.27 -9.66 -6.13
C LEU A 188 5.80 -10.08 -6.12
N ARG A 189 5.45 -11.10 -5.33
CA ARG A 189 4.06 -11.55 -5.13
C ARG A 189 3.81 -11.88 -3.67
N GLY A 190 2.84 -11.18 -3.06
CA GLY A 190 2.32 -11.50 -1.73
C GLY A 190 1.51 -12.80 -1.73
N ASN A 191 0.53 -12.90 -2.59
CA ASN A 191 -0.45 -13.96 -2.83
C ASN A 191 -1.65 -13.93 -1.89
N ARG A 192 -1.62 -14.36 -0.68
CA ARG A 192 -2.74 -14.43 0.27
C ARG A 192 -2.38 -13.82 1.59
N ASP A 193 -3.49 -13.34 2.29
CA ASP A 193 -3.42 -12.63 3.56
C ASP A 193 -2.85 -11.21 3.33
N ASN A 194 -2.47 -10.45 4.36
CA ASN A 194 -2.12 -9.03 4.16
C ASN A 194 -0.60 -8.86 4.08
N ASP A 195 -0.12 -8.53 2.90
CA ASP A 195 1.29 -8.52 2.59
C ASP A 195 1.87 -7.09 2.53
N THR A 196 3.18 -6.99 2.75
CA THR A 196 3.94 -5.75 2.56
C THR A 196 5.05 -6.00 1.55
N LEU A 197 4.98 -5.33 0.38
CA LEU A 197 5.91 -5.47 -0.72
C LEU A 197 6.66 -4.16 -0.96
N MET A 198 7.97 -4.22 -1.07
CA MET A 198 8.84 -3.11 -1.48
C MET A 198 9.65 -3.55 -2.70
N GLY A 199 9.51 -2.86 -3.85
CA GLY A 199 10.31 -3.09 -5.05
C GLY A 199 11.76 -2.70 -4.80
N GLY A 200 12.02 -1.41 -4.68
CA GLY A 200 13.35 -0.90 -4.34
C GLY A 200 13.93 0.04 -5.38
N ASP A 201 15.15 -0.26 -5.87
CA ASP A 201 15.78 0.44 -6.99
C ASP A 201 15.63 -0.42 -8.26
N GLY A 202 14.85 -0.06 -9.24
CA GLY A 202 14.66 -0.79 -10.50
C GLY A 202 13.26 -0.61 -11.09
N ASP A 203 12.99 -1.18 -12.26
CA ASP A 203 11.64 -1.17 -12.86
C ASP A 203 10.90 -2.45 -12.40
N ASP A 204 10.15 -2.37 -11.29
CA ASP A 204 9.63 -3.52 -10.56
C ASP A 204 8.21 -3.95 -10.94
N VAL A 205 7.87 -5.21 -10.70
CA VAL A 205 6.52 -5.76 -10.84
C VAL A 205 6.02 -6.31 -9.51
N LEU A 206 5.00 -5.68 -8.91
CA LEU A 206 4.43 -6.04 -7.62
C LEU A 206 2.97 -6.50 -7.76
N ASP A 207 2.64 -7.64 -7.17
CA ASP A 207 1.28 -8.19 -7.11
C ASP A 207 0.96 -8.58 -5.65
N GLY A 208 0.14 -7.77 -4.97
CA GLY A 208 -0.29 -8.02 -3.59
C GLY A 208 -1.08 -9.32 -3.50
N GLY A 209 -2.16 -9.40 -4.29
CA GLY A 209 -2.94 -10.63 -4.43
C GLY A 209 -4.31 -10.60 -3.81
N GLY A 210 -4.46 -10.95 -2.57
CA GLY A 210 -5.75 -10.97 -1.91
C GLY A 210 -5.73 -10.64 -0.43
N GLU A 211 -6.75 -9.97 0.07
CA GLU A 211 -6.89 -9.25 1.33
C GLU A 211 -6.17 -7.87 1.25
N ASP A 212 -5.94 -7.17 2.36
CA ASP A 212 -5.51 -5.76 2.37
C ASP A 212 -3.97 -5.63 2.34
N ASP A 213 -3.40 -5.24 1.20
CA ASP A 213 -1.96 -5.22 0.96
C ASP A 213 -1.34 -3.80 0.99
N ALA A 214 -0.02 -3.73 1.23
CA ALA A 214 0.75 -2.50 1.16
C ALA A 214 1.93 -2.64 0.20
N LEU A 215 1.88 -1.94 -0.94
CA LEU A 215 2.87 -2.01 -2.01
C LEU A 215 3.62 -0.68 -2.13
N SER A 216 4.94 -0.74 -2.29
CA SER A 216 5.79 0.41 -2.60
C SER A 216 6.70 0.07 -3.77
N GLY A 217 6.56 0.75 -4.92
CA GLY A 217 7.43 0.57 -6.08
C GLY A 217 8.86 0.98 -5.74
N GLY A 218 9.07 2.24 -5.42
CA GLY A 218 10.39 2.73 -5.03
C GLY A 218 10.99 3.69 -6.03
N ALA A 219 12.02 3.30 -6.73
CA ALA A 219 12.67 4.13 -7.74
C ALA A 219 12.81 3.35 -9.06
N GLY A 220 12.10 3.75 -10.09
CA GLY A 220 12.02 3.13 -11.41
C GLY A 220 10.64 3.31 -11.98
N ASP A 221 10.37 2.76 -13.14
CA ASP A 221 9.04 2.78 -13.76
C ASP A 221 8.29 1.47 -13.39
N ASP A 222 7.54 1.47 -12.28
CA ASP A 222 7.00 0.27 -11.63
C ASP A 222 5.60 -0.14 -12.16
N ASP A 223 5.31 -1.46 -12.15
CA ASP A 223 3.99 -2.03 -12.49
C ASP A 223 3.38 -2.74 -11.27
N MET A 224 2.36 -2.13 -10.65
CA MET A 224 1.83 -2.53 -9.35
C MET A 224 0.36 -2.91 -9.43
N MET A 225 0.00 -4.04 -8.82
CA MET A 225 -1.38 -4.51 -8.67
C MET A 225 -1.67 -4.83 -7.20
N GLY A 226 -2.65 -4.13 -6.58
CA GLY A 226 -3.14 -4.45 -5.24
C GLY A 226 -3.85 -5.81 -5.23
N GLY A 227 -4.96 -5.91 -5.94
CA GLY A 227 -5.65 -7.19 -6.16
C GLY A 227 -7.06 -7.26 -5.57
N GLN A 228 -7.29 -8.02 -4.53
CA GLN A 228 -8.54 -8.04 -3.76
C GLN A 228 -8.26 -7.54 -2.35
N GLY A 229 -8.98 -6.55 -1.87
CA GLY A 229 -8.77 -5.96 -0.55
C GLY A 229 -8.80 -4.46 -0.62
N ASP A 230 -8.66 -3.81 0.51
CA ASP A 230 -8.52 -2.36 0.56
C ASP A 230 -7.00 -2.02 0.57
N ASP A 231 -6.39 -1.82 -0.62
CA ASP A 231 -4.95 -1.81 -0.82
C ASP A 231 -4.32 -0.41 -0.74
N LEU A 232 -3.06 -0.34 -0.33
CA LEU A 232 -2.25 0.88 -0.36
C LEU A 232 -1.11 0.75 -1.37
N LEU A 233 -1.11 1.60 -2.42
CA LEU A 233 -0.08 1.62 -3.46
C LEU A 233 0.70 2.94 -3.40
N ASP A 234 2.00 2.85 -3.17
CA ASP A 234 2.97 3.95 -3.18
C ASP A 234 3.84 3.82 -4.44
N GLY A 235 3.59 4.66 -5.48
CA GLY A 235 4.33 4.59 -6.73
C GLY A 235 5.81 4.94 -6.54
N GLY A 236 6.10 5.99 -5.78
CA GLY A 236 7.49 6.40 -5.55
C GLY A 236 8.02 7.35 -6.61
N ALA A 237 9.14 7.01 -7.23
CA ALA A 237 9.80 7.88 -8.19
C ALA A 237 9.97 7.17 -9.54
N GLY A 238 9.29 7.63 -10.56
CA GLY A 238 9.31 7.05 -11.89
C GLY A 238 8.06 7.40 -12.68
N ALA A 239 7.72 6.59 -13.64
CA ALA A 239 6.47 6.68 -14.38
C ALA A 239 5.69 5.36 -14.17
N ASP A 240 4.98 5.30 -13.04
CA ASP A 240 4.44 4.09 -12.48
C ASP A 240 3.07 3.73 -13.07
N THR A 241 2.78 2.44 -13.16
CA THR A 241 1.45 1.91 -13.49
C THR A 241 0.89 1.22 -12.26
N MET A 242 -0.18 1.76 -11.70
CA MET A 242 -0.80 1.26 -10.47
C MET A 242 -2.24 0.86 -10.73
N THR A 243 -2.59 -0.36 -10.37
CA THR A 243 -3.96 -0.89 -10.43
C THR A 243 -4.38 -1.34 -9.04
N GLY A 244 -5.43 -0.73 -8.46
CA GLY A 244 -5.97 -1.14 -7.17
C GLY A 244 -6.61 -2.51 -7.24
N GLY A 245 -7.70 -2.61 -8.01
CA GLY A 245 -8.36 -3.88 -8.27
C GLY A 245 -9.76 -3.97 -7.72
N ALA A 246 -9.98 -4.67 -6.65
CA ALA A 246 -11.31 -4.84 -6.05
C ALA A 246 -11.29 -4.52 -4.56
N GLY A 247 -11.80 -3.39 -4.17
CA GLY A 247 -11.80 -2.92 -2.79
C GLY A 247 -11.92 -1.42 -2.71
N GLN A 248 -11.36 -0.82 -1.70
CA GLN A 248 -11.24 0.63 -1.55
C GLN A 248 -9.75 0.98 -1.51
N ASP A 249 -9.18 1.23 -2.67
CA ASP A 249 -7.75 1.32 -2.83
C ASP A 249 -7.24 2.76 -2.66
N THR A 250 -6.00 2.89 -2.21
CA THR A 250 -5.38 4.20 -1.97
C THR A 250 -4.04 4.30 -2.68
N PHE A 251 -3.91 5.32 -3.55
CA PHE A 251 -2.70 5.60 -4.32
C PHE A 251 -2.01 6.83 -3.78
N VAL A 252 -0.73 6.69 -3.42
CA VAL A 252 0.09 7.75 -2.79
C VAL A 252 1.40 7.97 -3.55
N ASN A 253 2.10 9.07 -3.25
CA ASN A 253 3.38 9.47 -3.86
C ASN A 253 3.40 9.48 -5.39
N VAL A 254 2.26 9.71 -5.98
CA VAL A 254 2.06 9.76 -7.42
C VAL A 254 2.67 11.01 -8.04
N ASN A 255 3.15 10.91 -9.26
CA ASN A 255 3.85 11.98 -9.95
C ASN A 255 3.51 12.10 -11.44
N ALA A 256 4.27 12.90 -12.18
CA ALA A 256 4.06 13.08 -13.62
C ALA A 256 4.66 11.90 -14.40
N GLY A 257 3.87 11.19 -15.09
CA GLY A 257 4.20 9.98 -15.85
C GLY A 257 3.29 8.83 -15.48
N ASP A 258 2.78 8.83 -14.25
CA ASP A 258 2.00 7.73 -13.71
C ASP A 258 0.65 7.51 -14.40
N VAL A 259 0.24 6.26 -14.35
CA VAL A 259 -1.08 5.79 -14.75
C VAL A 259 -1.70 5.08 -13.54
N VAL A 260 -2.88 5.53 -13.13
CA VAL A 260 -3.60 4.97 -11.98
C VAL A 260 -4.96 4.47 -12.43
N ASP A 261 -5.27 3.21 -12.11
CA ASP A 261 -6.58 2.59 -12.33
C ASP A 261 -7.09 2.08 -10.98
N GLY A 262 -8.17 2.68 -10.47
CA GLY A 262 -8.79 2.22 -9.22
C GLY A 262 -9.29 0.79 -9.32
N GLY A 263 -9.80 0.42 -10.49
CA GLY A 263 -10.34 -0.91 -10.74
C GLY A 263 -11.86 -0.91 -10.78
N SER A 264 -12.47 -2.08 -10.64
CA SER A 264 -13.93 -2.19 -10.71
C SER A 264 -14.47 -3.30 -9.81
N GLY A 265 -15.17 -2.94 -8.77
CA GLY A 265 -15.76 -3.86 -7.81
C GLY A 265 -17.18 -3.49 -7.38
N PRO A 266 -17.87 -4.34 -6.60
CA PRO A 266 -19.16 -4.01 -6.02
C PRO A 266 -19.08 -3.07 -4.81
N ILE A 267 -17.90 -2.90 -4.25
CA ILE A 267 -17.53 -1.94 -3.19
C ILE A 267 -16.23 -1.30 -3.65
N ASP A 268 -16.32 -0.12 -4.28
CA ASP A 268 -15.27 0.47 -5.08
C ASP A 268 -15.34 1.97 -4.81
N ASP A 269 -14.48 2.49 -3.98
CA ASP A 269 -14.50 3.89 -3.53
C ASP A 269 -13.04 4.34 -3.39
N ASP A 270 -12.34 4.33 -4.56
CA ASP A 270 -10.90 4.47 -4.65
C ASP A 270 -10.38 5.89 -4.47
N THR A 271 -9.14 5.97 -4.08
CA THR A 271 -8.55 7.18 -3.52
C THR A 271 -7.22 7.51 -4.20
N LEU A 272 -7.16 8.63 -4.93
CA LEU A 272 -5.92 9.17 -5.48
C LEU A 272 -5.40 10.34 -4.63
N ASP A 273 -4.26 10.15 -3.99
CA ASP A 273 -3.61 11.17 -3.16
C ASP A 273 -2.56 11.96 -3.95
N LEU A 274 -2.89 13.17 -4.30
CA LEU A 274 -2.01 14.09 -5.05
C LEU A 274 -1.06 14.93 -4.17
N ARG A 275 -0.89 14.57 -2.89
CA ARG A 275 0.03 15.29 -2.00
C ARG A 275 1.49 15.00 -2.38
N GLY A 276 2.29 16.05 -2.43
CA GLY A 276 3.71 15.89 -2.77
C GLY A 276 3.98 15.60 -4.25
N SER A 277 2.92 15.40 -5.05
CA SER A 277 3.02 15.08 -6.48
C SER A 277 3.61 16.19 -7.35
N THR A 278 3.91 17.35 -6.79
CA THR A 278 4.56 18.46 -7.51
C THR A 278 5.92 18.78 -6.92
N GLU A 279 6.85 19.18 -7.77
CA GLU A 279 8.09 19.81 -7.35
C GLU A 279 7.84 21.04 -6.45
N PRO A 280 8.75 21.42 -5.57
CA PRO A 280 8.61 22.59 -4.70
C PRO A 280 8.32 23.88 -5.49
N GLY A 281 7.14 24.47 -5.26
CA GLY A 281 6.67 25.67 -5.98
C GLY A 281 5.84 25.38 -7.22
N GLY A 282 5.76 24.13 -7.66
CA GLY A 282 4.88 23.69 -8.74
C GLY A 282 3.40 23.69 -8.35
N SER A 283 2.56 23.40 -9.32
CA SER A 283 1.10 23.29 -9.16
C SER A 283 0.53 22.28 -10.14
N PHE A 284 -0.69 21.82 -9.90
CA PHE A 284 -1.39 20.96 -10.85
C PHE A 284 -2.82 21.43 -11.13
N SER A 285 -3.42 20.89 -12.19
CA SER A 285 -4.83 21.04 -12.51
C SER A 285 -5.39 19.72 -13.03
N ILE A 286 -6.62 19.37 -12.64
CA ILE A 286 -7.29 18.14 -13.06
C ILE A 286 -8.23 18.42 -14.22
N THR A 287 -8.17 17.56 -15.26
CA THR A 287 -9.07 17.55 -16.40
C THR A 287 -9.78 16.21 -16.45
N TYR A 288 -11.06 16.16 -16.12
CA TYR A 288 -11.84 14.92 -16.21
C TYR A 288 -12.17 14.57 -17.66
N THR A 289 -12.01 13.31 -18.00
CA THR A 289 -12.25 12.75 -19.34
C THR A 289 -13.59 12.03 -19.43
N SER A 290 -14.11 11.52 -18.31
CA SER A 290 -15.43 10.88 -18.19
C SER A 290 -16.52 11.85 -17.73
N ALA A 291 -17.78 11.49 -17.98
CA ALA A 291 -18.94 12.28 -17.56
C ALA A 291 -19.24 12.13 -16.06
N ASP A 292 -18.71 11.11 -15.45
CA ASP A 292 -18.82 10.74 -14.03
C ASP A 292 -17.78 11.45 -13.18
N GLN A 293 -16.67 11.80 -13.78
CA GLN A 293 -15.54 12.40 -13.10
C GLN A 293 -14.73 11.38 -12.26
N GLU A 294 -14.82 10.13 -12.63
CA GLU A 294 -14.05 9.03 -12.10
C GLU A 294 -12.76 8.80 -12.91
N ASP A 295 -12.73 9.31 -14.17
CA ASP A 295 -11.54 9.29 -15.03
C ASP A 295 -11.03 10.69 -15.32
N GLY A 296 -9.72 10.87 -15.44
CA GLY A 296 -9.14 12.17 -15.74
C GLY A 296 -7.65 12.22 -15.96
N ILE A 297 -7.17 13.44 -16.08
CA ILE A 297 -5.74 13.76 -16.25
C ILE A 297 -5.36 14.83 -15.25
N VAL A 298 -4.35 14.58 -14.46
CA VAL A 298 -3.66 15.60 -13.66
C VAL A 298 -2.58 16.24 -14.52
N ASN A 299 -2.66 17.54 -14.74
CA ASN A 299 -1.66 18.28 -15.52
C ASN A 299 -0.76 19.04 -14.55
N TYR A 300 0.51 18.70 -14.50
CA TYR A 300 1.51 19.32 -13.63
C TYR A 300 2.15 20.54 -14.28
N LEU A 301 2.48 21.54 -13.47
CA LEU A 301 3.16 22.76 -13.88
C LEU A 301 4.33 23.04 -12.94
N ASP A 302 5.48 23.42 -13.50
CA ASP A 302 6.64 23.86 -12.73
C ASP A 302 6.42 25.19 -11.99
N GLU A 303 7.42 25.69 -11.25
CA GLU A 303 7.35 26.95 -10.51
C GLU A 303 7.17 28.19 -11.43
N ASP A 304 7.52 28.09 -12.69
CA ASP A 304 7.38 29.11 -13.72
C ASP A 304 6.03 29.02 -14.48
N GLY A 305 5.25 27.97 -14.22
CA GLY A 305 3.96 27.66 -14.84
C GLY A 305 4.08 27.01 -16.22
N ASN A 306 5.21 26.39 -16.55
CA ASN A 306 5.35 25.56 -17.74
C ASN A 306 4.85 24.14 -17.46
N ASP A 307 4.54 23.40 -18.55
CA ASP A 307 4.13 22.02 -18.50
C ASP A 307 5.25 21.15 -17.89
N ALA A 308 4.92 20.43 -16.83
CA ALA A 308 5.82 19.53 -16.09
C ALA A 308 5.37 18.06 -16.18
N GLY A 309 4.46 17.73 -17.09
CA GLY A 309 3.98 16.37 -17.33
C GLY A 309 2.53 16.14 -16.91
N GLN A 310 2.10 14.91 -17.03
CA GLN A 310 0.71 14.50 -16.77
C GLN A 310 0.69 13.15 -16.06
N LEU A 311 -0.29 12.95 -15.16
CA LEU A 311 -0.74 11.66 -14.65
C LEU A 311 -2.12 11.36 -15.23
N VAL A 312 -2.40 10.13 -15.57
CA VAL A 312 -3.72 9.66 -16.03
C VAL A 312 -4.34 8.80 -14.95
N PHE A 313 -5.63 9.01 -14.65
CA PHE A 313 -6.36 8.16 -13.70
C PHE A 313 -7.72 7.73 -14.27
N GLU A 314 -8.14 6.53 -13.89
CA GLU A 314 -9.43 5.92 -14.24
C GLU A 314 -10.07 5.31 -12.99
N GLU A 315 -11.43 5.29 -12.92
CA GLU A 315 -12.21 4.66 -11.83
C GLU A 315 -11.87 5.19 -10.41
N ILE A 316 -11.70 6.52 -10.22
CA ILE A 316 -11.39 7.16 -8.93
C ILE A 316 -12.55 8.04 -8.43
N GLU A 317 -13.15 7.76 -7.28
CA GLU A 317 -14.37 8.38 -6.77
C GLU A 317 -14.19 9.55 -5.80
N ASN A 318 -13.12 9.63 -5.05
CA ASN A 318 -13.03 10.50 -3.88
C ASN A 318 -12.29 11.83 -4.05
N ILE A 319 -13.02 12.93 -3.78
CA ILE A 319 -12.50 14.29 -3.54
C ILE A 319 -13.35 14.98 -2.44
N ILE A 320 -12.74 15.63 -1.50
CA ILE A 320 -13.15 16.04 -0.14
C ILE A 320 -14.49 16.81 0.06
N PRO A 321 -15.30 16.53 1.13
CA PRO A 321 -16.55 17.24 1.46
C PRO A 321 -16.36 18.51 2.31
N CYS A 322 -16.99 19.64 1.93
CA CYS A 322 -16.92 20.92 2.66
C CYS A 322 -18.24 21.71 2.68
N PHE A 323 -18.46 22.50 3.75
CA PHE A 323 -19.52 23.51 3.81
C PHE A 323 -19.08 24.81 3.14
N THR A 324 -20.05 25.65 2.74
CA THR A 324 -19.78 27.04 2.31
C THR A 324 -20.27 28.04 3.35
N PRO A 325 -19.69 29.26 3.38
CA PRO A 325 -20.15 30.33 4.29
C PRO A 325 -21.63 30.65 4.13
N GLY A 326 -22.28 30.88 5.26
CA GLY A 326 -23.71 31.13 5.34
C GLY A 326 -24.52 29.89 5.70
N THR A 327 -23.97 28.67 5.57
CA THR A 327 -24.61 27.45 6.05
C THR A 327 -24.87 27.54 7.55
N LEU A 328 -26.10 27.29 7.98
CA LEU A 328 -26.52 27.41 9.38
C LEU A 328 -26.46 26.04 10.06
N ILE A 329 -25.57 25.89 11.02
CA ILE A 329 -25.38 24.69 11.81
C ILE A 329 -26.18 24.79 13.13
N ALA A 330 -26.95 23.76 13.43
CA ALA A 330 -27.76 23.72 14.64
C ALA A 330 -26.91 23.50 15.89
N THR A 331 -27.02 24.42 16.85
CA THR A 331 -26.37 24.35 18.15
C THR A 331 -27.40 24.31 19.27
N PRO A 332 -27.04 23.94 20.52
CA PRO A 332 -27.96 23.96 21.65
C PRO A 332 -28.53 25.34 22.00
N THR A 333 -27.91 26.40 21.48
CA THR A 333 -28.31 27.80 21.73
C THR A 333 -28.99 28.45 20.53
N GLY A 334 -29.24 27.71 19.46
CA GLY A 334 -29.82 28.17 18.20
C GLY A 334 -28.87 27.90 17.02
N GLU A 335 -29.31 28.28 15.83
CA GLU A 335 -28.49 28.14 14.62
C GLU A 335 -27.36 29.17 14.59
N ARG A 336 -26.16 28.73 14.17
CA ARG A 336 -24.98 29.59 13.95
C ARG A 336 -24.44 29.34 12.56
N ARG A 337 -23.82 30.34 11.94
CA ARG A 337 -23.15 30.17 10.65
C ARG A 337 -21.91 29.34 10.80
N VAL A 338 -21.64 28.47 9.82
CA VAL A 338 -20.50 27.53 9.88
C VAL A 338 -19.15 28.25 10.02
N GLU A 339 -19.00 29.42 9.35
CA GLU A 339 -17.80 30.25 9.42
C GLU A 339 -17.60 30.98 10.78
N GLU A 340 -18.61 30.95 11.63
CA GLU A 340 -18.58 31.53 12.99
C GLU A 340 -18.31 30.47 14.09
N LEU A 341 -18.20 29.19 13.70
CA LEU A 341 -17.97 28.10 14.64
C LEU A 341 -16.49 27.98 14.98
N GLU A 342 -16.21 27.70 16.24
CA GLU A 342 -14.87 27.54 16.80
C GLU A 342 -14.73 26.18 17.51
N VAL A 343 -13.48 25.73 17.69
CA VAL A 343 -13.18 24.55 18.50
C VAL A 343 -13.77 24.66 19.89
N GLY A 344 -14.48 23.63 20.32
CA GLY A 344 -15.20 23.60 21.60
C GLY A 344 -16.68 24.03 21.51
N ASP A 345 -17.12 24.65 20.43
CA ASP A 345 -18.54 24.91 20.19
C ASP A 345 -19.32 23.58 20.13
N ARG A 346 -20.56 23.62 20.60
CA ARG A 346 -21.41 22.43 20.71
C ARG A 346 -22.43 22.40 19.59
N VAL A 347 -22.47 21.28 18.86
CA VAL A 347 -23.34 21.06 17.71
C VAL A 347 -24.30 19.92 17.99
N ILE A 348 -25.51 19.99 17.44
CA ILE A 348 -26.52 18.95 17.51
C ILE A 348 -26.22 17.89 16.44
N THR A 349 -25.93 16.67 16.89
CA THR A 349 -25.72 15.51 16.01
C THR A 349 -26.90 14.57 16.07
N ARG A 350 -27.08 13.78 15.00
CA ARG A 350 -28.23 12.89 14.83
C ARG A 350 -28.21 11.73 15.82
N ASP A 351 -27.05 11.11 16.02
CA ASP A 351 -26.93 9.82 16.71
C ASP A 351 -26.37 9.95 18.14
N ASN A 352 -25.49 10.92 18.36
CA ASN A 352 -24.74 11.04 19.62
C ASN A 352 -25.13 12.28 20.43
N GLY A 353 -26.25 12.92 20.08
CA GLY A 353 -26.79 14.09 20.78
C GLY A 353 -25.98 15.36 20.55
N ILE A 354 -25.48 16.00 21.61
CA ILE A 354 -24.73 17.25 21.48
C ILE A 354 -23.25 16.95 21.61
N GLN A 355 -22.48 17.19 20.55
CA GLN A 355 -21.04 16.98 20.49
C GLN A 355 -20.28 18.30 20.41
N ALA A 356 -19.04 18.32 20.92
CA ALA A 356 -18.17 19.49 20.82
C ALA A 356 -17.27 19.36 19.58
N ILE A 357 -17.16 20.46 18.83
CA ILE A 357 -16.22 20.54 17.71
C ILE A 357 -14.79 20.38 18.23
N ARG A 358 -14.02 19.53 17.57
CA ARG A 358 -12.62 19.25 17.92
C ARG A 358 -11.65 20.01 17.01
N TRP A 359 -12.07 20.26 15.78
CA TRP A 359 -11.28 21.00 14.81
C TRP A 359 -12.17 21.73 13.80
N VAL A 360 -11.67 22.87 13.29
CA VAL A 360 -12.31 23.68 12.23
C VAL A 360 -11.23 24.06 11.24
N GLY A 361 -11.41 23.71 9.96
CA GLY A 361 -10.54 24.10 8.87
C GLY A 361 -11.26 24.97 7.84
N GLN A 362 -10.51 25.79 7.09
CA GLN A 362 -11.06 26.64 6.04
C GLN A 362 -10.13 26.66 4.83
N ARG A 363 -10.72 26.64 3.62
CA ARG A 363 -10.00 26.79 2.36
C ARG A 363 -10.72 27.81 1.48
N ASP A 364 -10.02 28.87 1.13
CA ASP A 364 -10.54 29.88 0.19
C ASP A 364 -10.39 29.40 -1.25
N MET A 365 -11.44 29.59 -2.05
CA MET A 365 -11.50 29.25 -3.47
C MET A 365 -11.79 30.51 -4.27
N SER A 366 -10.89 30.90 -5.17
CA SER A 366 -11.00 32.05 -6.05
C SER A 366 -11.67 31.72 -7.39
N ALA A 367 -12.09 32.74 -8.15
CA ALA A 367 -12.60 32.56 -9.51
C ALA A 367 -11.59 31.84 -10.43
N ALA A 368 -10.30 32.13 -10.27
CA ALA A 368 -9.26 31.50 -11.07
C ALA A 368 -9.08 30.00 -10.75
N GLU A 369 -9.31 29.60 -9.50
CA GLU A 369 -9.30 28.18 -9.10
C GLU A 369 -10.55 27.48 -9.65
N PHE A 370 -11.73 28.07 -9.61
CA PHE A 370 -12.93 27.51 -10.24
C PHE A 370 -12.91 27.51 -11.78
N GLU A 371 -12.12 28.38 -12.41
CA GLU A 371 -11.88 28.31 -13.86
C GLU A 371 -10.98 27.14 -14.24
N LYS A 372 -10.01 26.80 -13.38
CA LYS A 372 -9.09 25.68 -13.55
C LYS A 372 -9.72 24.35 -13.10
N ALA A 373 -10.49 24.38 -12.02
CA ALA A 373 -11.08 23.21 -11.36
C ALA A 373 -12.62 23.37 -11.29
N ALA A 374 -13.29 23.25 -12.43
CA ALA A 374 -14.74 23.45 -12.53
C ALA A 374 -15.55 22.44 -11.70
N HIS A 375 -15.00 21.27 -11.45
CA HIS A 375 -15.58 20.22 -10.62
C HIS A 375 -15.66 20.59 -9.13
N LEU A 376 -14.84 21.55 -8.66
CA LEU A 376 -14.92 22.08 -7.29
C LEU A 376 -15.98 23.17 -7.11
N LYS A 377 -16.71 23.52 -8.17
CA LYS A 377 -17.81 24.49 -8.08
C LYS A 377 -18.88 23.97 -7.14
N PRO A 378 -19.40 24.82 -6.23
CA PRO A 378 -20.36 24.37 -5.24
C PRO A 378 -21.69 23.94 -5.86
N VAL A 379 -22.35 23.02 -5.17
CA VAL A 379 -23.70 22.55 -5.48
C VAL A 379 -24.71 23.32 -4.61
N LEU A 380 -25.67 23.95 -5.25
CA LEU A 380 -26.81 24.59 -4.60
C LEU A 380 -27.95 23.56 -4.51
N ILE A 381 -28.38 23.28 -3.30
CA ILE A 381 -29.56 22.46 -3.00
C ILE A 381 -30.66 23.41 -2.53
N ARG A 382 -31.69 23.61 -3.35
CA ARG A 382 -32.78 24.52 -3.05
C ARG A 382 -33.68 23.96 -1.97
N GLN A 383 -34.35 24.87 -1.26
CA GLN A 383 -35.37 24.54 -0.27
C GLN A 383 -36.36 23.50 -0.84
N GLY A 384 -36.51 22.38 -0.09
CA GLY A 384 -37.43 21.31 -0.44
C GLY A 384 -36.93 20.31 -1.50
N ALA A 385 -35.76 20.50 -2.11
CA ALA A 385 -35.26 19.70 -3.23
C ALA A 385 -34.99 18.22 -2.86
N LEU A 386 -34.70 17.94 -1.60
CA LEU A 386 -34.49 16.56 -1.09
C LEU A 386 -35.80 15.84 -0.71
N GLY A 387 -36.95 16.50 -0.86
CA GLY A 387 -38.23 15.99 -0.41
C GLY A 387 -38.54 16.31 1.06
N ASN A 388 -39.80 16.13 1.47
CA ASN A 388 -40.28 16.42 2.84
C ASN A 388 -39.98 17.86 3.32
N ASP A 389 -40.00 18.83 2.41
CA ASP A 389 -39.64 20.25 2.62
C ASP A 389 -38.16 20.46 3.08
N LEU A 390 -37.26 19.52 2.80
CA LEU A 390 -35.83 19.59 3.12
C LEU A 390 -34.98 19.94 1.87
N PRO A 391 -33.86 20.69 2.05
CA PRO A 391 -33.52 21.49 3.23
C PRO A 391 -34.58 22.59 3.50
N GLU A 392 -34.61 23.12 4.71
CA GLU A 392 -35.60 24.17 5.10
C GLU A 392 -35.33 25.54 4.42
N ARG A 393 -34.14 25.67 3.84
CA ARG A 393 -33.69 26.85 3.05
C ARG A 393 -32.66 26.39 2.01
N ASP A 394 -32.38 27.28 1.04
CA ASP A 394 -31.33 27.01 0.06
C ASP A 394 -29.98 26.79 0.77
N MET A 395 -29.33 25.68 0.47
CA MET A 395 -28.03 25.28 1.04
C MET A 395 -27.01 25.15 -0.08
N MET A 396 -25.79 25.63 0.13
CA MET A 396 -24.68 25.48 -0.81
C MET A 396 -23.55 24.73 -0.13
N VAL A 397 -23.04 23.70 -0.80
CA VAL A 397 -21.99 22.80 -0.27
C VAL A 397 -20.97 22.47 -1.35
N SER A 398 -19.83 21.90 -0.98
CA SER A 398 -18.90 21.36 -1.97
C SER A 398 -19.55 20.18 -2.72
N PRO A 399 -19.08 19.83 -3.93
CA PRO A 399 -19.67 18.75 -4.74
C PRO A 399 -19.72 17.41 -4.02
N ASN A 400 -18.70 17.10 -3.25
CA ASN A 400 -18.56 15.83 -2.53
C ASN A 400 -19.17 15.83 -1.12
N HIS A 401 -19.66 16.98 -0.65
CA HIS A 401 -20.33 17.04 0.65
C HIS A 401 -21.58 16.16 0.65
N ARG A 402 -21.64 15.22 1.58
CA ARG A 402 -22.71 14.23 1.62
C ARG A 402 -23.88 14.73 2.47
N VAL A 403 -25.07 14.58 1.91
CA VAL A 403 -26.34 14.89 2.60
C VAL A 403 -27.10 13.62 2.89
N LEU A 404 -27.78 13.56 4.02
CA LEU A 404 -28.58 12.40 4.41
C LEU A 404 -29.88 12.40 3.60
N VAL A 405 -30.10 11.31 2.87
CA VAL A 405 -31.35 11.07 2.14
C VAL A 405 -32.12 9.94 2.82
N ALA A 406 -33.41 10.18 3.07
CA ALA A 406 -34.30 9.23 3.71
C ALA A 406 -35.67 9.28 3.03
N ASN A 407 -35.96 8.30 2.18
CA ASN A 407 -37.24 8.18 1.48
C ASN A 407 -37.62 6.69 1.26
N ASP A 408 -38.78 6.45 0.62
CA ASP A 408 -39.25 5.09 0.36
C ASP A 408 -38.30 4.30 -0.58
N LYS A 409 -37.55 4.99 -1.44
CA LYS A 409 -36.58 4.36 -2.34
C LYS A 409 -35.35 3.88 -1.59
N THR A 410 -34.86 4.61 -0.57
CA THR A 410 -33.70 4.18 0.22
C THR A 410 -33.97 2.84 0.90
N ALA A 411 -35.13 2.70 1.54
CA ALA A 411 -35.53 1.44 2.17
C ALA A 411 -35.78 0.30 1.16
N LEU A 412 -36.15 0.62 -0.08
CA LEU A 412 -36.47 -0.37 -1.11
C LEU A 412 -35.22 -0.91 -1.81
N TYR A 413 -34.26 -0.06 -2.10
CA TYR A 413 -33.09 -0.42 -2.92
C TYR A 413 -31.86 -0.83 -2.09
N PHE A 414 -31.69 -0.26 -0.87
CA PHE A 414 -30.46 -0.41 -0.10
C PHE A 414 -30.64 -1.14 1.24
N GLU A 415 -31.84 -1.58 1.56
CA GLU A 415 -32.22 -2.15 2.88
C GLU A 415 -31.99 -1.19 4.06
N ASP A 416 -31.41 0.00 3.80
CA ASP A 416 -31.20 1.08 4.75
C ASP A 416 -32.24 2.17 4.60
N ARG A 417 -32.67 2.73 5.73
CA ARG A 417 -33.66 3.82 5.72
C ARG A 417 -33.05 5.20 5.48
N GLU A 418 -31.77 5.29 5.70
CA GLU A 418 -30.98 6.54 5.67
C GLU A 418 -29.61 6.25 5.07
N VAL A 419 -29.24 7.02 4.06
CA VAL A 419 -27.96 6.89 3.36
C VAL A 419 -27.34 8.27 3.14
N LEU A 420 -26.03 8.36 3.09
CA LEU A 420 -25.31 9.57 2.71
C LEU A 420 -25.09 9.58 1.19
N VAL A 421 -25.35 10.72 0.56
CA VAL A 421 -25.23 10.90 -0.90
C VAL A 421 -24.48 12.19 -1.17
N ALA A 422 -23.42 12.14 -1.97
CA ALA A 422 -22.67 13.32 -2.38
C ALA A 422 -23.54 14.29 -3.19
N ALA A 423 -23.43 15.56 -2.91
CA ALA A 423 -24.28 16.60 -3.52
C ALA A 423 -24.19 16.60 -5.06
N LYS A 424 -23.00 16.31 -5.63
CA LYS A 424 -22.79 16.16 -7.08
C LYS A 424 -23.68 15.09 -7.70
N HIS A 425 -23.99 14.02 -6.99
CA HIS A 425 -24.81 12.91 -7.48
C HIS A 425 -26.32 13.18 -7.39
N LEU A 426 -26.71 14.26 -6.74
CA LEU A 426 -28.11 14.70 -6.61
C LEU A 426 -28.52 15.71 -7.67
N THR A 427 -27.61 16.13 -8.56
CA THR A 427 -27.91 17.15 -9.61
C THR A 427 -28.95 16.70 -10.64
N GLY A 428 -29.40 15.45 -10.59
CA GLY A 428 -30.57 14.96 -11.34
C GLY A 428 -31.93 15.32 -10.71
N LEU A 429 -31.95 15.79 -9.45
CA LEU A 429 -33.15 16.24 -8.78
C LEU A 429 -33.50 17.67 -9.17
N GLU A 430 -34.80 18.00 -9.29
CA GLU A 430 -35.27 19.37 -9.51
C GLU A 430 -34.88 20.25 -8.30
N GLY A 431 -34.09 21.29 -8.55
CA GLY A 431 -33.61 22.20 -7.51
C GLY A 431 -32.24 21.86 -6.92
N VAL A 432 -31.51 20.93 -7.52
CA VAL A 432 -30.10 20.67 -7.19
C VAL A 432 -29.24 21.00 -8.41
N ASP A 433 -28.46 22.08 -8.32
CA ASP A 433 -27.69 22.62 -9.44
C ASP A 433 -26.24 22.91 -9.05
N ILE A 434 -25.30 22.62 -9.95
CA ILE A 434 -23.93 23.18 -9.84
C ILE A 434 -24.00 24.65 -10.16
N VAL A 435 -23.42 25.51 -9.33
CA VAL A 435 -23.53 26.96 -9.47
C VAL A 435 -22.19 27.62 -9.72
N ASP A 436 -22.19 28.60 -10.64
CA ASP A 436 -21.05 29.47 -10.88
C ASP A 436 -20.98 30.56 -9.80
N VAL A 437 -19.89 30.56 -9.05
CA VAL A 437 -19.56 31.58 -8.05
C VAL A 437 -18.22 32.23 -8.37
N SER A 438 -18.06 33.51 -8.04
CA SER A 438 -16.78 34.21 -8.25
C SER A 438 -15.70 33.83 -7.21
N SER A 439 -16.12 33.39 -6.04
CA SER A 439 -15.28 32.88 -4.97
C SER A 439 -16.16 32.26 -3.88
N THR A 440 -15.62 31.36 -3.10
CA THR A 440 -16.22 30.88 -1.84
C THR A 440 -15.12 30.42 -0.89
N THR A 441 -15.48 30.19 0.37
CA THR A 441 -14.60 29.51 1.33
C THR A 441 -15.22 28.17 1.65
N TYR A 442 -14.47 27.10 1.58
CA TYR A 442 -14.89 25.79 2.06
C TYR A 442 -14.52 25.62 3.53
N VAL A 443 -15.49 25.26 4.38
CA VAL A 443 -15.32 25.13 5.83
C VAL A 443 -15.56 23.69 6.25
N HIS A 444 -14.64 23.15 7.01
CA HIS A 444 -14.70 21.80 7.57
C HIS A 444 -14.89 21.86 9.08
N ILE A 445 -15.68 20.97 9.65
CA ILE A 445 -15.80 20.79 11.10
C ILE A 445 -15.70 19.32 11.46
N MET A 446 -14.87 19.00 12.46
CA MET A 446 -14.55 17.64 12.90
C MET A 446 -14.88 17.42 14.38
N PHE A 447 -15.26 16.19 14.71
CA PHE A 447 -15.59 15.73 16.06
C PHE A 447 -14.68 14.55 16.48
N ASP A 448 -14.90 13.97 17.65
CA ASP A 448 -14.18 12.76 18.10
C ASP A 448 -14.50 11.50 17.26
N ARG A 449 -15.51 11.58 16.41
CA ARG A 449 -15.94 10.55 15.44
C ARG A 449 -16.74 11.22 14.32
N HIS A 450 -16.93 10.51 13.21
CA HIS A 450 -17.78 11.02 12.14
C HIS A 450 -19.23 11.20 12.61
N GLU A 451 -19.76 12.39 12.44
CA GLU A 451 -21.10 12.75 12.90
C GLU A 451 -21.98 13.20 11.74
N VAL A 452 -23.25 12.90 11.81
CA VAL A 452 -24.27 13.52 10.97
C VAL A 452 -24.87 14.70 11.75
N ILE A 453 -24.74 15.90 11.21
CA ILE A 453 -25.10 17.16 11.87
C ILE A 453 -26.27 17.85 11.17
N LEU A 454 -27.01 18.67 11.88
CA LEU A 454 -28.13 19.41 11.33
C LEU A 454 -27.65 20.75 10.74
N SER A 455 -27.73 20.89 9.41
CA SER A 455 -27.35 22.08 8.66
C SER A 455 -28.48 22.54 7.75
N ASP A 456 -28.84 23.81 7.79
CA ASP A 456 -29.95 24.42 7.03
C ASP A 456 -31.27 23.61 7.09
N GLY A 457 -31.52 22.97 8.26
CA GLY A 457 -32.70 22.16 8.53
C GLY A 457 -32.64 20.75 7.96
N THR A 458 -31.57 20.35 7.29
CA THR A 458 -31.35 18.97 6.82
C THR A 458 -30.12 18.33 7.49
N TRP A 459 -30.02 17.03 7.40
CA TRP A 459 -28.90 16.28 7.99
C TRP A 459 -27.79 16.13 6.96
N THR A 460 -26.57 16.49 7.33
CA THR A 460 -25.37 16.40 6.49
C THR A 460 -24.21 15.84 7.28
N GLU A 461 -23.17 15.37 6.60
CA GLU A 461 -21.99 14.86 7.26
C GLU A 461 -21.11 15.96 7.88
N SER A 462 -20.39 15.61 8.95
CA SER A 462 -19.20 16.34 9.40
C SER A 462 -17.99 15.92 8.56
N PHE A 463 -16.86 16.60 8.75
CA PHE A 463 -15.61 16.14 8.15
C PHE A 463 -15.26 14.76 8.71
N GLN A 464 -15.05 13.79 7.83
CA GLN A 464 -14.54 12.47 8.13
C GLN A 464 -13.06 12.48 7.75
N PRO A 465 -12.15 12.32 8.70
CA PRO A 465 -10.75 12.12 8.36
C PRO A 465 -10.58 10.70 7.80
N GLY A 466 -10.46 10.61 6.52
CA GLY A 466 -9.84 9.52 5.80
C GLY A 466 -8.52 10.04 5.27
N ASP A 467 -7.68 9.22 4.66
CA ASP A 467 -6.40 9.65 4.13
C ASP A 467 -6.53 10.86 3.20
N MET A 468 -7.52 10.85 2.33
CA MET A 468 -7.82 11.94 1.40
C MET A 468 -8.34 13.21 2.03
N SER A 469 -9.20 13.10 3.04
CA SER A 469 -9.73 14.29 3.70
C SER A 469 -8.67 14.99 4.55
N LEU A 470 -7.71 14.24 5.11
CA LEU A 470 -6.53 14.79 5.76
C LEU A 470 -5.53 15.38 4.76
N ALA A 471 -5.53 14.90 3.52
CA ALA A 471 -4.69 15.34 2.43
C ALA A 471 -5.10 16.68 1.83
N GLY A 472 -6.37 16.88 1.59
CA GLY A 472 -6.87 18.12 0.97
C GLY A 472 -6.90 19.33 1.86
N ILE A 473 -6.55 19.21 3.13
CA ILE A 473 -6.31 20.32 4.03
C ILE A 473 -4.80 20.60 4.09
N GLY A 474 -4.41 21.90 4.07
CA GLY A 474 -3.00 22.31 4.07
C GLY A 474 -2.17 21.68 5.19
N ASN A 475 -0.89 21.46 4.95
CA ASN A 475 0.05 20.77 5.87
C ASN A 475 -0.02 21.26 7.32
N ALA A 476 -0.21 22.56 7.55
CA ALA A 476 -0.34 23.11 8.90
C ALA A 476 -1.61 22.62 9.61
N GLN A 477 -2.72 22.53 8.88
CA GLN A 477 -4.01 22.06 9.41
C GLN A 477 -4.01 20.56 9.64
N ARG A 478 -3.37 19.77 8.74
CA ARG A 478 -3.16 18.34 8.92
C ARG A 478 -2.33 18.05 10.17
N GLN A 479 -1.22 18.76 10.34
CA GLN A 479 -0.38 18.60 11.53
C GLN A 479 -1.16 18.93 12.81
N GLU A 480 -2.03 19.95 12.78
CA GLU A 480 -2.92 20.30 13.88
C GLU A 480 -3.90 19.17 14.20
N ILE A 481 -4.49 18.53 13.18
CA ILE A 481 -5.38 17.37 13.38
C ILE A 481 -4.61 16.21 13.99
N LEU A 482 -3.45 15.83 13.48
CA LEU A 482 -2.63 14.73 14.00
C LEU A 482 -2.07 15.01 15.41
N GLU A 483 -1.90 16.28 15.80
CA GLU A 483 -1.59 16.63 17.19
C GLU A 483 -2.79 16.43 18.13
N LEU A 484 -4.02 16.71 17.65
CA LEU A 484 -5.26 16.54 18.41
C LEU A 484 -5.75 15.08 18.47
N PHE A 485 -5.49 14.33 17.41
CA PHE A 485 -5.91 12.94 17.20
C PHE A 485 -4.71 12.13 16.71
N PRO A 486 -3.73 11.85 17.60
CA PRO A 486 -2.52 11.12 17.21
C PRO A 486 -2.79 9.71 16.70
N GLU A 487 -3.93 9.13 17.01
CA GLU A 487 -4.40 7.87 16.44
C GLU A 487 -4.61 7.91 14.93
N LEU A 488 -4.95 9.06 14.36
CA LEU A 488 -5.11 9.26 12.91
C LEU A 488 -3.76 9.36 12.16
N ALA A 489 -2.65 9.17 12.84
CA ALA A 489 -1.35 8.99 12.20
C ALA A 489 -1.09 7.53 11.77
N THR A 490 -2.03 6.64 12.05
CA THR A 490 -1.96 5.21 11.71
C THR A 490 -3.24 4.79 10.99
N GLN A 491 -3.15 3.85 10.08
CA GLN A 491 -4.28 3.30 9.35
C GLN A 491 -5.36 2.78 10.30
N ASP A 492 -5.02 1.96 11.29
CA ASP A 492 -5.96 1.48 12.31
C ASP A 492 -6.77 2.59 12.99
N GLY A 493 -6.15 3.75 13.18
CA GLY A 493 -6.80 4.91 13.80
C GLY A 493 -7.77 5.61 12.86
N ILE A 494 -7.46 5.65 11.57
CA ILE A 494 -8.31 6.16 10.50
C ILE A 494 -9.52 5.25 10.33
N ASP A 495 -9.32 3.95 10.19
CA ASP A 495 -10.38 2.95 10.03
C ASP A 495 -11.32 2.89 11.25
N ALA A 496 -10.77 3.11 12.45
CA ALA A 496 -11.58 3.25 13.66
C ALA A 496 -12.50 4.48 13.66
N TYR A 497 -12.27 5.44 12.76
CA TYR A 497 -13.11 6.63 12.57
C TYR A 497 -14.23 6.39 11.54
N ALA A 498 -14.95 5.29 11.71
CA ALA A 498 -15.95 4.77 10.78
C ALA A 498 -17.05 5.78 10.41
N SER A 499 -17.54 5.71 9.19
CA SER A 499 -18.67 6.52 8.70
C SER A 499 -19.94 6.29 9.54
N ALA A 500 -20.64 7.36 9.86
CA ALA A 500 -21.90 7.30 10.63
C ALA A 500 -23.05 6.62 9.87
N ARG A 501 -23.01 6.57 8.55
CA ARG A 501 -24.02 5.98 7.65
C ARG A 501 -23.34 5.44 6.39
N ARG A 502 -24.03 4.47 5.73
CA ARG A 502 -23.66 4.02 4.39
C ARG A 502 -23.66 5.21 3.43
N SER A 503 -22.57 5.40 2.75
CA SER A 503 -22.44 6.33 1.62
C SER A 503 -22.88 5.65 0.32
N LEU A 504 -23.63 6.35 -0.52
CA LEU A 504 -24.03 5.81 -1.82
C LEU A 504 -23.06 6.26 -2.91
N LYS A 505 -22.70 5.29 -3.74
CA LYS A 505 -22.01 5.51 -5.00
C LYS A 505 -22.93 6.20 -6.01
N LYS A 506 -22.34 6.74 -7.06
CA LYS A 506 -23.06 7.45 -8.11
C LYS A 506 -24.15 6.63 -8.79
N HIS A 507 -23.82 5.39 -9.20
CA HIS A 507 -24.79 4.49 -9.83
C HIS A 507 -25.92 4.12 -8.87
N GLU A 508 -25.66 3.99 -7.57
CA GLU A 508 -26.66 3.81 -6.52
C GLU A 508 -27.50 5.08 -6.33
N ALA A 509 -26.86 6.24 -6.27
CA ALA A 509 -27.53 7.53 -6.14
C ALA A 509 -28.50 7.83 -7.30
N LYS A 510 -28.20 7.37 -8.53
CA LYS A 510 -29.10 7.46 -9.69
C LYS A 510 -30.48 6.81 -9.41
N LEU A 511 -30.52 5.73 -8.63
CA LEU A 511 -31.79 5.09 -8.27
C LEU A 511 -32.69 6.00 -7.42
N LEU A 512 -32.13 6.96 -6.74
CA LEU A 512 -32.87 7.95 -5.96
C LEU A 512 -33.36 9.12 -6.81
N THR A 513 -32.64 9.44 -7.89
CA THR A 513 -32.90 10.62 -8.75
C THR A 513 -33.79 10.30 -9.95
N GLU A 514 -33.93 9.02 -10.34
CA GLU A 514 -34.86 8.50 -11.35
C GLU A 514 -36.23 8.16 -10.73
#